data_c1dab6f8ddf0662e117c1ae66ac61e6a
#
_entry.id   c1dab6f8ddf0662e117c1ae66ac61e6a
#
_cell.length_a   1.000
_cell.length_b   1.000
_cell.length_c   1.000
_cell.angle_alpha   90.00
_cell.angle_beta   90.00
_cell.angle_gamma   90.00
#
_symmetry.space_group_name_H-M   'P 1'
#
loop_
_entity.id
_entity.type
_entity.pdbx_description
1 polymer ?
#
loop_
_entity_poly.entity_id
_entity_poly.type
_entity_poly.pdbx_seq_one_letter_code
_entity_poly.pdbx_strand_id
1 'polypeptide(L)'
;MEPMIEVRDLCKRFKDVQAVQNVSFDVKAGECFALLGPNGAGKSTTIKILITLLSADSGEAKINGFSIKTAPSPIRESIGYVPQSLSVDGALTGRENLMIFGKLYGLSGAELKERVPQILKMMDLTDSANRPVAHYSGGMIRRLEIGQSILHHPAVVFLDEPTVGLDPIARNTLWGHIRDLRKQYGMTLLLTTHYMEEAEVLCDRIAIMNHGRIEVMGTLNELRKKAKMPKASMDQLFVHFVGPSESGEQGGIANVKKSRRIAQRLG
;
A
#
# COMPACT_ATOMS: atom_id res chain seq x y z
N MET A 1 15.94 -16.48 -8.51
CA MET A 1 16.09 -15.00 -8.41
C MET A 1 15.93 -14.62 -6.95
N GLU A 2 16.81 -13.77 -6.44
CA GLU A 2 16.70 -13.25 -5.09
C GLU A 2 15.42 -12.40 -4.96
N PRO A 3 14.75 -12.43 -3.80
CA PRO A 3 13.59 -11.60 -3.57
C PRO A 3 13.97 -10.12 -3.51
N MET A 4 13.09 -9.25 -4.01
CA MET A 4 13.25 -7.80 -3.94
C MET A 4 13.07 -7.26 -2.51
N ILE A 5 12.17 -7.88 -1.75
CA ILE A 5 11.99 -7.65 -0.31
C ILE A 5 12.13 -9.00 0.40
N GLU A 6 12.95 -9.05 1.41
CA GLU A 6 13.12 -10.22 2.27
C GLU A 6 12.96 -9.78 3.73
N VAL A 7 12.08 -10.45 4.47
CA VAL A 7 11.80 -10.17 5.89
C VAL A 7 11.88 -11.47 6.67
N ARG A 8 12.65 -11.47 7.77
CA ARG A 8 12.87 -12.65 8.64
C ARG A 8 12.68 -12.26 10.10
N ASP A 9 11.73 -12.90 10.75
CA ASP A 9 11.43 -12.84 12.19
C ASP A 9 11.38 -11.41 12.75
N LEU A 10 10.81 -10.49 11.95
CA LEU A 10 10.77 -9.08 12.28
C LEU A 10 9.87 -8.83 13.49
N CYS A 11 10.41 -8.12 14.49
CA CYS A 11 9.70 -7.77 15.70
C CYS A 11 9.76 -6.28 16.00
N LYS A 12 8.66 -5.73 16.54
CA LYS A 12 8.59 -4.37 17.07
C LYS A 12 7.60 -4.26 18.22
N ARG A 13 8.06 -3.68 19.31
CA ARG A 13 7.23 -3.39 20.49
C ARG A 13 7.21 -1.89 20.78
N PHE A 14 6.08 -1.37 21.17
CA PHE A 14 5.91 -0.01 21.70
C PHE A 14 5.33 -0.13 23.11
N LYS A 15 6.13 0.18 24.12
CA LYS A 15 5.73 0.00 25.53
C LYS A 15 5.16 -1.42 25.75
N ASP A 16 3.86 -1.51 26.01
CA ASP A 16 3.18 -2.78 26.30
C ASP A 16 2.57 -3.44 25.05
N VAL A 17 2.60 -2.77 23.89
CA VAL A 17 2.00 -3.28 22.65
C VAL A 17 3.05 -3.91 21.75
N GLN A 18 2.92 -5.20 21.48
CA GLN A 18 3.72 -5.91 20.47
C GLN A 18 3.11 -5.65 19.08
N ALA A 19 3.60 -4.63 18.41
CA ALA A 19 3.03 -4.17 17.12
C ALA A 19 3.40 -5.07 15.94
N VAL A 20 4.56 -5.72 15.98
CA VAL A 20 5.04 -6.70 14.97
C VAL A 20 5.66 -7.87 15.71
N GLN A 21 5.24 -9.11 15.39
CA GLN A 21 5.61 -10.33 16.11
C GLN A 21 6.07 -11.41 15.13
N ASN A 22 7.39 -11.62 15.02
CA ASN A 22 8.03 -12.65 14.18
C ASN A 22 7.47 -12.69 12.75
N VAL A 23 7.33 -11.50 12.14
CA VAL A 23 6.82 -11.37 10.77
C VAL A 23 7.91 -11.78 9.79
N SER A 24 7.59 -12.76 8.93
CA SER A 24 8.49 -13.25 7.89
C SER A 24 7.73 -13.39 6.57
N PHE A 25 8.25 -12.80 5.49
CA PHE A 25 7.75 -12.93 4.12
C PHE A 25 8.83 -12.49 3.12
N ASP A 26 8.57 -12.78 1.86
CA ASP A 26 9.36 -12.33 0.72
C ASP A 26 8.46 -11.71 -0.35
N VAL A 27 9.02 -10.80 -1.15
CA VAL A 27 8.35 -10.23 -2.34
C VAL A 27 9.31 -10.34 -3.52
N LYS A 28 8.86 -10.94 -4.61
CA LYS A 28 9.64 -11.15 -5.82
C LYS A 28 9.72 -9.86 -6.64
N ALA A 29 10.72 -9.75 -7.50
CA ALA A 29 10.81 -8.64 -8.45
C ALA A 29 9.56 -8.60 -9.36
N GLY A 30 8.97 -7.42 -9.52
CA GLY A 30 7.76 -7.19 -10.31
C GLY A 30 6.45 -7.69 -9.66
N GLU A 31 6.51 -8.26 -8.46
CA GLU A 31 5.33 -8.71 -7.72
C GLU A 31 4.59 -7.53 -7.07
N CYS A 32 3.27 -7.61 -7.02
CA CYS A 32 2.45 -6.79 -6.14
C CYS A 32 2.02 -7.62 -4.93
N PHE A 33 2.48 -7.25 -3.75
CA PHE A 33 2.23 -7.95 -2.49
C PHE A 33 1.42 -7.09 -1.53
N ALA A 34 0.37 -7.66 -0.92
CA ALA A 34 -0.44 -6.97 0.08
C ALA A 34 -0.16 -7.46 1.50
N LEU A 35 -0.03 -6.52 2.44
CA LEU A 35 -0.29 -6.75 3.85
C LEU A 35 -1.75 -6.33 4.13
N LEU A 36 -2.66 -7.29 4.23
CA LEU A 36 -4.08 -7.08 4.47
C LEU A 36 -4.40 -7.32 5.95
N GLY A 37 -5.16 -6.45 6.58
CA GLY A 37 -5.54 -6.64 7.97
C GLY A 37 -6.32 -5.47 8.55
N PRO A 38 -6.90 -5.61 9.76
CA PRO A 38 -7.63 -4.54 10.42
C PRO A 38 -6.69 -3.41 10.85
N ASN A 39 -7.28 -2.29 11.30
CA ASN A 39 -6.52 -1.23 11.93
C ASN A 39 -5.83 -1.76 13.19
N GLY A 40 -4.58 -1.38 13.41
CA GLY A 40 -3.77 -1.90 14.52
C GLY A 40 -3.13 -3.27 14.28
N ALA A 41 -3.33 -3.93 13.13
CA ALA A 41 -2.72 -5.23 12.83
C ALA A 41 -1.17 -5.19 12.69
N GLY A 42 -0.54 -4.02 12.64
CA GLY A 42 0.91 -3.87 12.51
C GLY A 42 1.40 -3.55 11.09
N LYS A 43 0.50 -3.41 10.11
CA LYS A 43 0.82 -3.16 8.69
C LYS A 43 1.72 -1.96 8.46
N SER A 44 1.28 -0.76 8.86
CA SER A 44 2.05 0.50 8.70
C SER A 44 3.33 0.49 9.54
N THR A 45 3.34 -0.18 10.70
CA THR A 45 4.57 -0.38 11.49
C THR A 45 5.59 -1.20 10.71
N THR A 46 5.16 -2.28 10.06
CA THR A 46 6.00 -3.12 9.21
C THR A 46 6.58 -2.29 8.05
N ILE A 47 5.74 -1.54 7.30
CA ILE A 47 6.23 -0.65 6.24
C ILE A 47 7.28 0.33 6.78
N LYS A 48 7.00 1.04 7.88
CA LYS A 48 7.91 2.03 8.46
C LYS A 48 9.28 1.45 8.82
N ILE A 49 9.34 0.19 9.24
CA ILE A 49 10.60 -0.51 9.48
C ILE A 49 11.32 -0.78 8.16
N LEU A 50 10.61 -1.29 7.15
CA LEU A 50 11.20 -1.64 5.85
C LEU A 50 11.77 -0.43 5.12
N ILE A 51 11.07 0.71 5.17
CA ILE A 51 11.56 1.98 4.59
C ILE A 51 12.53 2.74 5.49
N THR A 52 13.00 2.12 6.57
CA THR A 52 14.02 2.66 7.51
C THR A 52 13.60 3.90 8.29
N LEU A 53 12.29 4.18 8.42
CA LEU A 53 11.74 5.25 9.28
C LEU A 53 11.64 4.82 10.75
N LEU A 54 11.67 3.52 11.02
CA LEU A 54 11.56 2.95 12.35
C LEU A 54 12.53 1.78 12.49
N SER A 55 13.23 1.68 13.60
CA SER A 55 14.11 0.55 13.89
C SER A 55 13.31 -0.66 14.38
N ALA A 56 13.62 -1.85 13.87
CA ALA A 56 13.15 -3.10 14.45
C ALA A 56 13.83 -3.38 15.79
N ASP A 57 13.16 -4.09 16.69
CA ASP A 57 13.76 -4.55 17.94
C ASP A 57 14.54 -5.85 17.74
N SER A 58 14.06 -6.73 16.84
CA SER A 58 14.77 -7.93 16.39
C SER A 58 14.33 -8.34 14.99
N GLY A 59 14.95 -9.38 14.44
CA GLY A 59 14.74 -9.84 13.08
C GLY A 59 15.60 -9.08 12.07
N GLU A 60 15.43 -9.40 10.80
CA GLU A 60 16.20 -8.84 9.69
C GLU A 60 15.28 -8.55 8.50
N ALA A 61 15.65 -7.55 7.71
CA ALA A 61 15.04 -7.36 6.40
C ALA A 61 16.06 -6.81 5.40
N LYS A 62 15.84 -7.16 4.13
CA LYS A 62 16.60 -6.64 3.00
C LYS A 62 15.63 -6.08 1.96
N ILE A 63 15.97 -4.94 1.39
CA ILE A 63 15.28 -4.31 0.29
C ILE A 63 16.27 -4.11 -0.85
N ASN A 64 15.96 -4.64 -2.02
CA ASN A 64 16.86 -4.59 -3.18
C ASN A 64 18.29 -5.04 -2.84
N GLY A 65 18.42 -6.12 -2.02
CA GLY A 65 19.70 -6.67 -1.53
C GLY A 65 20.32 -5.93 -0.36
N PHE A 66 19.87 -4.71 0.01
CA PHE A 66 20.43 -3.90 1.09
C PHE A 66 19.75 -4.19 2.43
N SER A 67 20.53 -4.36 3.49
CA SER A 67 20.02 -4.57 4.85
C SER A 67 19.49 -3.26 5.46
N ILE A 68 18.29 -3.32 6.07
CA ILE A 68 17.69 -2.18 6.79
C ILE A 68 18.55 -1.70 7.97
N LYS A 69 19.43 -2.55 8.52
CA LYS A 69 20.28 -2.22 9.67
C LYS A 69 21.58 -1.52 9.27
N THR A 70 22.20 -1.96 8.18
CA THR A 70 23.57 -1.54 7.82
C THR A 70 23.63 -0.63 6.60
N ALA A 71 22.59 -0.60 5.77
CA ALA A 71 22.58 0.16 4.52
C ALA A 71 21.25 0.95 4.31
N PRO A 72 20.85 1.82 5.26
CA PRO A 72 19.58 2.54 5.15
C PRO A 72 19.54 3.58 4.01
N SER A 73 20.69 4.21 3.67
CA SER A 73 20.72 5.21 2.59
C SER A 73 20.49 4.61 1.21
N PRO A 74 21.18 3.54 0.77
CA PRO A 74 20.87 2.86 -0.48
C PRO A 74 19.41 2.37 -0.58
N ILE A 75 18.82 1.94 0.56
CA ILE A 75 17.41 1.58 0.57
C ILE A 75 16.53 2.79 0.22
N ARG A 76 16.71 3.92 0.92
CA ARG A 76 15.90 5.14 0.67
C ARG A 76 16.05 5.68 -0.75
N GLU A 77 17.21 5.53 -1.37
CA GLU A 77 17.45 5.90 -2.76
C GLU A 77 16.75 4.97 -3.76
N SER A 78 16.54 3.70 -3.38
CA SER A 78 15.96 2.67 -4.25
C SER A 78 14.46 2.46 -4.09
N ILE A 79 13.80 3.17 -3.17
CA ILE A 79 12.37 3.01 -2.87
C ILE A 79 11.56 4.26 -3.14
N GLY A 80 10.29 4.06 -3.53
CA GLY A 80 9.23 5.07 -3.45
C GLY A 80 8.31 4.78 -2.26
N TYR A 81 7.79 5.82 -1.62
CA TYR A 81 6.86 5.66 -0.51
C TYR A 81 5.70 6.65 -0.60
N VAL A 82 4.49 6.14 -0.51
CA VAL A 82 3.25 6.91 -0.41
C VAL A 82 2.66 6.65 0.97
N PRO A 83 2.70 7.62 1.89
CA PRO A 83 2.16 7.47 3.23
C PRO A 83 0.62 7.49 3.24
N GLN A 84 0.03 7.00 4.33
CA GLN A 84 -1.41 7.07 4.54
C GLN A 84 -1.92 8.53 4.62
N SER A 85 -1.19 9.41 5.31
CA SER A 85 -1.49 10.84 5.36
C SER A 85 -0.98 11.55 4.11
N LEU A 86 -1.69 12.61 3.69
CA LEU A 86 -1.28 13.41 2.54
C LEU A 86 0.08 14.08 2.81
N SER A 87 0.95 14.09 1.80
CA SER A 87 2.35 14.53 1.89
C SER A 87 2.73 15.61 0.86
N VAL A 88 1.78 16.09 0.07
CA VAL A 88 1.99 17.16 -0.92
C VAL A 88 1.80 18.55 -0.32
N ASP A 89 2.51 19.53 -0.87
CA ASP A 89 2.32 20.94 -0.51
C ASP A 89 1.14 21.53 -1.29
N GLY A 90 0.08 21.92 -0.56
CA GLY A 90 -1.13 22.48 -1.15
C GLY A 90 -0.93 23.88 -1.77
N ALA A 91 0.06 24.64 -1.33
CA ALA A 91 0.35 25.98 -1.87
C ALA A 91 1.02 25.94 -3.24
N LEU A 92 1.69 24.82 -3.53
CA LEU A 92 2.37 24.59 -4.80
C LEU A 92 1.44 23.99 -5.84
N THR A 93 1.78 24.17 -7.11
CA THR A 93 1.14 23.45 -8.22
C THR A 93 1.57 21.99 -8.26
N GLY A 94 0.81 21.14 -8.97
CA GLY A 94 1.21 19.73 -9.17
C GLY A 94 2.58 19.58 -9.82
N ARG A 95 2.88 20.44 -10.80
CA ARG A 95 4.19 20.48 -11.45
C ARG A 95 5.31 20.85 -10.48
N GLU A 96 5.14 21.90 -9.67
CA GLU A 96 6.14 22.34 -8.69
C GLU A 96 6.38 21.28 -7.62
N ASN A 97 5.34 20.62 -7.13
CA ASN A 97 5.46 19.49 -6.21
C ASN A 97 6.37 18.39 -6.79
N LEU A 98 6.16 17.97 -8.05
CA LEU A 98 7.01 16.97 -8.72
C LEU A 98 8.44 17.47 -8.90
N MET A 99 8.63 18.73 -9.32
CA MET A 99 9.96 19.29 -9.52
C MET A 99 10.77 19.37 -8.24
N ILE A 100 10.16 19.80 -7.13
CA ILE A 100 10.82 19.88 -5.83
C ILE A 100 11.19 18.49 -5.33
N PHE A 101 10.24 17.55 -5.42
CA PHE A 101 10.47 16.17 -4.99
C PHE A 101 11.60 15.50 -5.78
N GLY A 102 11.62 15.69 -7.10
CA GLY A 102 12.70 15.15 -7.93
C GLY A 102 14.07 15.76 -7.61
N LYS A 103 14.14 17.06 -7.29
CA LYS A 103 15.39 17.68 -6.80
C LYS A 103 15.86 17.09 -5.48
N LEU A 104 14.96 16.77 -4.55
CA LEU A 104 15.30 16.09 -3.29
C LEU A 104 15.87 14.69 -3.51
N TYR A 105 15.47 14.01 -4.59
CA TYR A 105 16.06 12.74 -5.04
C TYR A 105 17.31 12.92 -5.93
N GLY A 106 17.83 14.15 -6.07
CA GLY A 106 19.05 14.42 -6.82
C GLY A 106 18.90 14.45 -8.33
N LEU A 107 17.66 14.48 -8.87
CA LEU A 107 17.45 14.55 -10.31
C LEU A 107 17.91 15.91 -10.86
N SER A 108 18.64 15.86 -11.97
CA SER A 108 19.09 17.03 -12.70
C SER A 108 17.92 17.81 -13.32
N GLY A 109 18.16 19.10 -13.66
CA GLY A 109 17.14 19.89 -14.34
C GLY A 109 16.73 19.32 -15.71
N ALA A 110 17.63 18.64 -16.42
CA ALA A 110 17.34 17.97 -17.68
C ALA A 110 16.40 16.77 -17.47
N GLU A 111 16.70 15.91 -16.50
CA GLU A 111 15.85 14.76 -16.15
C GLU A 111 14.46 15.21 -15.68
N LEU A 112 14.38 16.25 -14.86
CA LEU A 112 13.09 16.80 -14.40
C LEU A 112 12.25 17.36 -15.55
N LYS A 113 12.89 18.04 -16.51
CA LYS A 113 12.22 18.59 -17.69
C LYS A 113 11.60 17.48 -18.55
N GLU A 114 12.21 16.31 -18.59
CA GLU A 114 11.71 15.14 -19.31
C GLU A 114 10.67 14.35 -18.49
N ARG A 115 10.98 13.99 -17.25
CA ARG A 115 10.17 13.05 -16.46
C ARG A 115 8.90 13.67 -15.89
N VAL A 116 8.92 14.94 -15.47
CA VAL A 116 7.74 15.58 -14.87
C VAL A 116 6.54 15.62 -15.81
N PRO A 117 6.65 15.98 -17.10
CA PRO A 117 5.54 15.88 -18.03
C PRO A 117 5.04 14.45 -18.24
N GLN A 118 5.96 13.47 -18.28
CA GLN A 118 5.60 12.05 -18.43
C GLN A 118 4.78 11.55 -17.24
N ILE A 119 5.20 11.87 -16.02
CA ILE A 119 4.47 11.51 -14.79
C ILE A 119 3.11 12.20 -14.74
N LEU A 120 3.02 13.50 -15.05
CA LEU A 120 1.75 14.23 -15.09
C LEU A 120 0.77 13.57 -16.08
N LYS A 121 1.24 13.20 -17.26
CA LYS A 121 0.43 12.49 -18.27
C LYS A 121 -0.03 11.13 -17.76
N MET A 122 0.88 10.34 -17.18
CA MET A 122 0.61 9.00 -16.66
C MET A 122 -0.41 9.01 -15.52
N MET A 123 -0.36 10.04 -14.67
CA MET A 123 -1.27 10.23 -13.55
C MET A 123 -2.56 10.97 -13.95
N ASP A 124 -2.76 11.26 -15.23
CA ASP A 124 -3.91 12.02 -15.75
C ASP A 124 -4.08 13.36 -15.00
N LEU A 125 -2.96 14.11 -14.88
CA LEU A 125 -2.88 15.41 -14.20
C LEU A 125 -2.37 16.53 -15.11
N THR A 126 -2.23 16.29 -16.41
CA THR A 126 -1.64 17.26 -17.37
C THR A 126 -2.40 18.59 -17.37
N ASP A 127 -3.73 18.54 -17.47
CA ASP A 127 -4.58 19.74 -17.54
C ASP A 127 -4.62 20.52 -16.20
N SER A 128 -4.30 19.85 -15.10
CA SER A 128 -4.26 20.44 -13.77
C SER A 128 -2.85 20.75 -13.29
N ALA A 129 -1.82 20.48 -14.11
CA ALA A 129 -0.42 20.55 -13.70
C ALA A 129 0.02 21.89 -13.11
N ASN A 130 -0.55 22.99 -13.58
CA ASN A 130 -0.20 24.35 -13.17
C ASN A 130 -1.23 24.96 -12.19
N ARG A 131 -2.19 24.18 -11.70
CA ARG A 131 -3.16 24.58 -10.68
C ARG A 131 -2.62 24.25 -9.29
N PRO A 132 -2.80 25.11 -8.26
CA PRO A 132 -2.43 24.80 -6.89
C PRO A 132 -3.09 23.51 -6.39
N VAL A 133 -2.31 22.69 -5.68
CA VAL A 133 -2.77 21.38 -5.19
C VAL A 133 -3.90 21.51 -4.15
N ALA A 134 -4.00 22.64 -3.45
CA ALA A 134 -5.13 22.95 -2.58
C ALA A 134 -6.51 22.86 -3.28
N HIS A 135 -6.54 22.96 -4.62
CA HIS A 135 -7.76 22.82 -5.43
C HIS A 135 -7.91 21.43 -6.08
N TYR A 136 -7.06 20.46 -5.73
CA TYR A 136 -7.17 19.09 -6.23
C TYR A 136 -8.22 18.30 -5.43
N SER A 137 -8.88 17.35 -6.08
CA SER A 137 -9.65 16.34 -5.36
C SER A 137 -8.73 15.36 -4.62
N GLY A 138 -9.27 14.63 -3.64
CA GLY A 138 -8.48 13.61 -2.91
C GLY A 138 -7.84 12.57 -3.85
N GLY A 139 -8.57 12.13 -4.88
CA GLY A 139 -8.03 11.22 -5.90
C GLY A 139 -6.91 11.84 -6.74
N MET A 140 -7.01 13.14 -7.08
CA MET A 140 -5.93 13.86 -7.78
C MET A 140 -4.68 14.00 -6.89
N ILE A 141 -4.86 14.30 -5.62
CA ILE A 141 -3.75 14.39 -4.65
C ILE A 141 -3.05 13.03 -4.56
N ARG A 142 -3.81 11.95 -4.40
CA ARG A 142 -3.22 10.60 -4.28
C ARG A 142 -2.48 10.18 -5.55
N ARG A 143 -3.00 10.51 -6.73
CA ARG A 143 -2.29 10.30 -8.01
C ARG A 143 -0.99 11.10 -8.09
N LEU A 144 -0.99 12.34 -7.60
CA LEU A 144 0.22 13.17 -7.54
C LEU A 144 1.27 12.57 -6.61
N GLU A 145 0.89 12.09 -5.42
CA GLU A 145 1.78 11.41 -4.46
C GLU A 145 2.41 10.15 -5.04
N ILE A 146 1.62 9.33 -5.75
CA ILE A 146 2.17 8.17 -6.47
C ILE A 146 3.14 8.64 -7.55
N GLY A 147 2.81 9.68 -8.32
CA GLY A 147 3.71 10.28 -9.30
C GLY A 147 5.04 10.73 -8.70
N GLN A 148 5.01 11.38 -7.52
CA GLN A 148 6.21 11.77 -6.78
C GLN A 148 7.04 10.53 -6.40
N SER A 149 6.40 9.49 -5.89
CA SER A 149 7.08 8.29 -5.38
C SER A 149 7.82 7.49 -6.46
N ILE A 150 7.46 7.67 -7.74
CA ILE A 150 8.06 6.94 -8.86
C ILE A 150 8.98 7.79 -9.74
N LEU A 151 9.08 9.08 -9.50
CA LEU A 151 9.79 10.05 -10.35
C LEU A 151 11.28 9.71 -10.54
N HIS A 152 11.91 9.12 -9.51
CA HIS A 152 13.32 8.71 -9.51
C HIS A 152 13.54 7.26 -9.96
N HIS A 153 12.49 6.58 -10.48
CA HIS A 153 12.51 5.18 -10.92
C HIS A 153 12.94 4.18 -9.83
N PRO A 154 12.22 4.11 -8.71
CA PRO A 154 12.55 3.20 -7.62
C PRO A 154 12.41 1.74 -8.02
N ALA A 155 13.19 0.85 -7.39
CA ALA A 155 13.06 -0.60 -7.55
C ALA A 155 11.81 -1.15 -6.85
N VAL A 156 11.40 -0.53 -5.75
CA VAL A 156 10.23 -0.91 -4.94
C VAL A 156 9.40 0.30 -4.58
N VAL A 157 8.09 0.20 -4.69
CA VAL A 157 7.15 1.23 -4.20
C VAL A 157 6.32 0.67 -3.05
N PHE A 158 6.33 1.39 -1.94
CA PHE A 158 5.52 1.12 -0.76
C PHE A 158 4.31 2.04 -0.76
N LEU A 159 3.09 1.46 -0.64
CA LEU A 159 1.83 2.18 -0.63
C LEU A 159 1.11 1.89 0.70
N ASP A 160 1.05 2.85 1.61
CA ASP A 160 0.40 2.67 2.90
C ASP A 160 -1.06 3.14 2.82
N GLU A 161 -1.99 2.20 2.71
CA GLU A 161 -3.44 2.41 2.57
C GLU A 161 -3.81 3.43 1.46
N PRO A 162 -3.41 3.19 0.19
CA PRO A 162 -3.41 4.21 -0.86
C PRO A 162 -4.79 4.74 -1.24
N THR A 163 -5.87 4.00 -0.98
CA THR A 163 -7.23 4.38 -1.39
C THR A 163 -8.14 4.79 -0.24
N VAL A 164 -7.61 4.90 0.97
CA VAL A 164 -8.38 5.35 2.13
C VAL A 164 -8.90 6.77 1.92
N GLY A 165 -10.20 6.98 2.19
CA GLY A 165 -10.85 8.29 2.03
C GLY A 165 -11.25 8.64 0.59
N LEU A 166 -10.99 7.78 -0.39
CA LEU A 166 -11.45 7.97 -1.76
C LEU A 166 -12.85 7.38 -1.97
N ASP A 167 -13.64 8.06 -2.78
CA ASP A 167 -14.89 7.51 -3.29
C ASP A 167 -14.64 6.31 -4.23
N PRO A 168 -15.66 5.47 -4.53
CA PRO A 168 -15.48 4.27 -5.35
C PRO A 168 -14.94 4.54 -6.76
N ILE A 169 -15.30 5.67 -7.38
CA ILE A 169 -14.84 6.03 -8.73
C ILE A 169 -13.36 6.39 -8.71
N ALA A 170 -12.96 7.27 -7.78
CA ALA A 170 -11.56 7.66 -7.59
C ALA A 170 -10.67 6.46 -7.22
N ARG A 171 -11.19 5.53 -6.41
CA ARG A 171 -10.50 4.28 -6.06
C ARG A 171 -10.25 3.41 -7.28
N ASN A 172 -11.27 3.13 -8.09
CA ASN A 172 -11.12 2.33 -9.31
C ASN A 172 -10.15 2.97 -10.31
N THR A 173 -10.21 4.29 -10.46
CA THR A 173 -9.27 5.05 -11.30
C THR A 173 -7.83 4.87 -10.80
N LEU A 174 -7.61 5.00 -9.49
CA LEU A 174 -6.29 4.83 -8.89
C LEU A 174 -5.75 3.39 -9.07
N TRP A 175 -6.59 2.38 -8.91
CA TRP A 175 -6.21 0.99 -9.20
C TRP A 175 -5.78 0.79 -10.66
N GLY A 176 -6.45 1.45 -11.59
CA GLY A 176 -6.04 1.50 -13.00
C GLY A 176 -4.61 2.02 -13.15
N HIS A 177 -4.32 3.20 -12.58
CA HIS A 177 -2.99 3.79 -12.63
C HIS A 177 -1.91 2.91 -12.00
N ILE A 178 -2.18 2.29 -10.85
CA ILE A 178 -1.23 1.38 -10.18
C ILE A 178 -0.91 0.16 -11.07
N ARG A 179 -1.93 -0.43 -11.71
CA ARG A 179 -1.73 -1.57 -12.63
C ARG A 179 -0.92 -1.17 -13.86
N ASP A 180 -1.22 0.00 -14.44
CA ASP A 180 -0.52 0.50 -15.63
C ASP A 180 0.95 0.80 -15.32
N LEU A 181 1.24 1.43 -14.17
CA LEU A 181 2.60 1.64 -13.67
C LEU A 181 3.37 0.32 -13.55
N ARG A 182 2.75 -0.65 -12.90
CA ARG A 182 3.38 -1.97 -12.72
C ARG A 182 3.68 -2.63 -14.06
N LYS A 183 2.72 -2.61 -14.99
CA LYS A 183 2.87 -3.20 -16.32
C LYS A 183 3.93 -2.49 -17.15
N GLN A 184 4.00 -1.17 -17.09
CA GLN A 184 4.90 -0.36 -17.91
C GLN A 184 6.35 -0.41 -17.40
N TYR A 185 6.57 -0.41 -16.08
CA TYR A 185 7.90 -0.33 -15.47
C TYR A 185 8.39 -1.61 -14.81
N GLY A 186 7.58 -2.66 -14.76
CA GLY A 186 7.94 -3.89 -14.05
C GLY A 186 8.15 -3.69 -12.54
N MET A 187 7.52 -2.68 -11.95
CA MET A 187 7.74 -2.27 -10.56
C MET A 187 7.31 -3.34 -9.57
N THR A 188 8.10 -3.50 -8.51
CA THR A 188 7.73 -4.27 -7.33
C THR A 188 6.92 -3.38 -6.40
N LEU A 189 5.76 -3.86 -5.96
CA LEU A 189 4.85 -3.09 -5.09
C LEU A 189 4.62 -3.85 -3.79
N LEU A 190 4.70 -3.15 -2.66
CA LEU A 190 4.17 -3.62 -1.38
C LEU A 190 3.14 -2.61 -0.90
N LEU A 191 1.88 -3.06 -0.77
CA LEU A 191 0.82 -2.20 -0.26
C LEU A 191 0.24 -2.73 1.05
N THR A 192 -0.21 -1.82 1.89
CA THR A 192 -1.06 -2.14 3.03
C THR A 192 -2.49 -1.75 2.71
N THR A 193 -3.43 -2.53 3.18
CA THR A 193 -4.85 -2.21 3.06
C THR A 193 -5.68 -2.94 4.10
N HIS A 194 -6.86 -2.42 4.37
CA HIS A 194 -7.93 -3.14 5.06
C HIS A 194 -9.12 -3.40 4.12
N TYR A 195 -9.02 -3.01 2.84
CA TYR A 195 -10.02 -3.30 1.80
C TYR A 195 -9.66 -4.61 1.09
N MET A 196 -10.51 -5.62 1.25
CA MET A 196 -10.34 -6.95 0.66
C MET A 196 -10.34 -6.89 -0.87
N GLU A 197 -11.22 -6.06 -1.44
CA GLU A 197 -11.32 -5.84 -2.88
C GLU A 197 -10.04 -5.26 -3.48
N GLU A 198 -9.38 -4.32 -2.79
CA GLU A 198 -8.10 -3.74 -3.24
C GLU A 198 -7.01 -4.80 -3.33
N ALA A 199 -6.88 -5.64 -2.30
CA ALA A 199 -5.92 -6.73 -2.30
C ALA A 199 -6.20 -7.76 -3.40
N GLU A 200 -7.47 -8.09 -3.64
CA GLU A 200 -7.89 -9.04 -4.69
C GLU A 200 -7.64 -8.51 -6.10
N VAL A 201 -7.87 -7.20 -6.34
CA VAL A 201 -7.75 -6.58 -7.67
C VAL A 201 -6.31 -6.27 -8.05
N LEU A 202 -5.46 -5.88 -7.09
CA LEU A 202 -4.12 -5.38 -7.37
C LEU A 202 -3.01 -6.40 -7.16
N CYS A 203 -3.18 -7.35 -6.21
CA CYS A 203 -2.05 -8.12 -5.69
C CYS A 203 -1.99 -9.56 -6.20
N ASP A 204 -0.78 -10.01 -6.46
CA ASP A 204 -0.50 -11.40 -6.83
C ASP A 204 -0.53 -12.32 -5.61
N ARG A 205 0.03 -11.84 -4.48
CA ARG A 205 0.04 -12.53 -3.20
C ARG A 205 -0.41 -11.59 -2.09
N ILE A 206 -1.08 -12.17 -1.10
CA ILE A 206 -1.67 -11.46 0.03
C ILE A 206 -1.21 -12.14 1.31
N ALA A 207 -0.68 -11.38 2.26
CA ALA A 207 -0.49 -11.80 3.64
C ALA A 207 -1.59 -11.19 4.50
N ILE A 208 -2.41 -12.03 5.12
CA ILE A 208 -3.41 -11.61 6.10
C ILE A 208 -2.71 -11.44 7.43
N MET A 209 -2.72 -10.20 7.94
CA MET A 209 -2.03 -9.80 9.15
C MET A 209 -3.03 -9.45 10.26
N ASN A 210 -2.83 -10.01 11.45
CA ASN A 210 -3.65 -9.74 12.62
C ASN A 210 -2.79 -9.72 13.89
N HIS A 211 -3.07 -8.82 14.83
CA HIS A 211 -2.33 -8.67 16.11
C HIS A 211 -0.80 -8.77 15.96
N GLY A 212 -0.25 -8.12 14.95
CA GLY A 212 1.20 -8.10 14.70
C GLY A 212 1.78 -9.35 14.02
N ARG A 213 0.97 -10.33 13.63
CA ARG A 213 1.40 -11.60 13.02
C ARG A 213 0.81 -11.79 11.63
N ILE A 214 1.48 -12.55 10.79
CA ILE A 214 0.90 -13.07 9.55
C ILE A 214 0.21 -14.39 9.89
N GLU A 215 -1.12 -14.41 9.75
CA GLU A 215 -1.94 -15.61 9.97
C GLU A 215 -1.82 -16.57 8.80
N VAL A 216 -1.81 -16.04 7.60
CA VAL A 216 -1.69 -16.82 6.36
C VAL A 216 -1.19 -15.91 5.23
N MET A 217 -0.46 -16.46 4.27
CA MET A 217 -0.12 -15.77 3.02
C MET A 217 -0.13 -16.71 1.82
N GLY A 218 -0.36 -16.16 0.64
CA GLY A 218 -0.37 -16.84 -0.64
C GLY A 218 -1.13 -16.06 -1.70
N THR A 219 -1.22 -16.64 -2.90
CA THR A 219 -2.15 -16.18 -3.93
C THR A 219 -3.60 -16.42 -3.47
N LEU A 220 -4.58 -15.74 -4.07
CA LEU A 220 -5.99 -15.96 -3.75
C LEU A 220 -6.39 -17.45 -3.83
N ASN A 221 -5.89 -18.16 -4.84
CA ASN A 221 -6.17 -19.59 -5.00
C ASN A 221 -5.53 -20.44 -3.90
N GLU A 222 -4.32 -20.12 -3.47
CA GLU A 222 -3.66 -20.79 -2.34
C GLU A 222 -4.38 -20.53 -1.02
N LEU A 223 -4.85 -19.30 -0.79
CA LEU A 223 -5.66 -18.95 0.38
C LEU A 223 -6.98 -19.74 0.40
N ARG A 224 -7.68 -19.83 -0.74
CA ARG A 224 -8.89 -20.65 -0.90
C ARG A 224 -8.62 -22.13 -0.60
N LYS A 225 -7.48 -22.65 -1.07
CA LYS A 225 -7.08 -24.03 -0.81
C LYS A 225 -6.77 -24.28 0.67
N LYS A 226 -6.03 -23.37 1.31
CA LYS A 226 -5.70 -23.44 2.75
C LYS A 226 -6.95 -23.37 3.63
N ALA A 227 -7.91 -22.54 3.28
CA ALA A 227 -9.20 -22.44 3.95
C ALA A 227 -10.16 -23.60 3.65
N LYS A 228 -9.87 -24.45 2.65
CA LYS A 228 -10.78 -25.46 2.09
C LYS A 228 -12.09 -24.87 1.56
N MET A 229 -12.04 -23.66 1.03
CA MET A 229 -13.18 -22.88 0.54
C MET A 229 -12.96 -22.42 -0.91
N PRO A 230 -13.13 -23.30 -1.92
CA PRO A 230 -12.67 -23.07 -3.30
C PRO A 230 -13.36 -21.91 -4.03
N LYS A 231 -14.53 -21.47 -3.56
CA LYS A 231 -15.31 -20.37 -4.15
C LYS A 231 -15.44 -19.15 -3.21
N ALA A 232 -14.68 -19.13 -2.11
CA ALA A 232 -14.75 -18.03 -1.16
C ALA A 232 -14.27 -16.70 -1.77
N SER A 233 -14.98 -15.60 -1.46
CA SER A 233 -14.49 -14.25 -1.69
C SER A 233 -13.36 -13.92 -0.72
N MET A 234 -12.61 -12.84 -0.98
CA MET A 234 -11.56 -12.40 -0.06
C MET A 234 -12.12 -12.05 1.33
N ASP A 235 -13.34 -11.47 1.40
CA ASP A 235 -14.04 -11.20 2.68
C ASP A 235 -14.28 -12.47 3.50
N GLN A 236 -14.74 -13.54 2.84
CA GLN A 236 -14.99 -14.83 3.50
C GLN A 236 -13.69 -15.47 4.00
N LEU A 237 -12.61 -15.37 3.22
CA LEU A 237 -11.28 -15.85 3.62
C LEU A 237 -10.75 -15.04 4.80
N PHE A 238 -10.91 -13.72 4.76
CA PHE A 238 -10.49 -12.85 5.85
C PHE A 238 -11.19 -13.22 7.17
N VAL A 239 -12.52 -13.35 7.15
CA VAL A 239 -13.29 -13.79 8.34
C VAL A 239 -12.88 -15.18 8.80
N HIS A 240 -12.55 -16.09 7.89
CA HIS A 240 -12.08 -17.44 8.23
C HIS A 240 -10.76 -17.43 8.99
N PHE A 241 -9.76 -16.63 8.55
CA PHE A 241 -8.42 -16.63 9.13
C PHE A 241 -8.25 -15.69 10.33
N VAL A 242 -9.02 -14.59 10.39
CA VAL A 242 -8.93 -13.57 11.45
C VAL A 242 -10.00 -13.77 12.53
N GLY A 243 -11.10 -14.43 12.18
CA GLY A 243 -12.29 -14.53 13.02
C GLY A 243 -13.24 -13.33 12.85
N PRO A 244 -14.43 -13.37 13.45
CA PRO A 244 -15.33 -12.22 13.46
C PRO A 244 -14.65 -11.09 14.24
N SER A 245 -14.43 -9.94 13.58
CA SER A 245 -13.82 -8.76 14.21
C SER A 245 -14.70 -8.27 15.36
N GLU A 246 -14.13 -8.10 16.55
CA GLU A 246 -14.80 -7.48 17.71
C GLU A 246 -15.09 -5.98 17.49
N SER A 247 -14.61 -5.38 16.41
CA SER A 247 -14.88 -4.00 16.04
C SER A 247 -16.17 -3.91 15.23
N GLY A 248 -17.30 -4.00 15.91
CA GLY A 248 -18.60 -3.58 15.37
C GLY A 248 -18.69 -2.07 15.31
N GLU A 249 -18.08 -1.45 14.29
CA GLU A 249 -18.51 -0.13 13.80
C GLU A 249 -17.99 0.09 12.38
N GLN A 250 -18.99 0.23 11.46
CA GLN A 250 -18.91 0.75 10.08
C GLN A 250 -18.30 -0.15 9.00
N GLY A 251 -19.12 -1.11 8.52
CA GLY A 251 -18.86 -1.85 7.26
C GLY A 251 -19.91 -2.92 6.94
N GLY A 252 -21.10 -2.54 6.54
CA GLY A 252 -21.88 -3.14 5.42
C GLY A 252 -22.63 -4.46 5.59
N ILE A 253 -22.42 -5.37 6.53
CA ILE A 253 -23.12 -6.68 6.51
C ILE A 253 -24.12 -6.87 7.66
N ALA A 254 -23.90 -6.25 8.82
CA ALA A 254 -24.84 -6.33 9.95
C ALA A 254 -26.18 -5.59 9.69
N ASN A 255 -26.17 -4.54 8.88
CA ASN A 255 -27.37 -3.75 8.56
C ASN A 255 -28.34 -4.43 7.59
N VAL A 256 -27.88 -5.33 6.72
CA VAL A 256 -28.76 -6.02 5.75
C VAL A 256 -29.65 -7.06 6.44
N LYS A 257 -29.16 -7.74 7.48
CA LYS A 257 -29.96 -8.71 8.25
C LYS A 257 -30.96 -8.02 9.18
N LYS A 258 -30.63 -6.85 9.74
CA LYS A 258 -31.50 -6.09 10.62
C LYS A 258 -32.63 -5.41 9.85
N SER A 259 -32.35 -4.87 8.66
CA SER A 259 -33.35 -4.26 7.76
C SER A 259 -34.34 -5.29 7.22
N ARG A 260 -33.92 -6.52 6.90
CA ARG A 260 -34.83 -7.60 6.49
C ARG A 260 -35.76 -8.08 7.61
N ARG A 261 -35.32 -8.07 8.87
CA ARG A 261 -36.20 -8.42 10.01
C ARG A 261 -37.21 -7.35 10.38
N ILE A 262 -36.91 -6.08 10.09
CA ILE A 262 -37.86 -4.97 10.33
C ILE A 262 -38.91 -4.91 9.20
N ALA A 263 -38.53 -5.14 7.96
CA ALA A 263 -39.45 -5.21 6.83
C ALA A 263 -40.46 -6.40 6.90
N GLN A 264 -40.09 -7.50 7.57
CA GLN A 264 -41.00 -8.64 7.79
C GLN A 264 -41.92 -8.49 9.00
N ARG A 265 -41.83 -7.41 9.79
CA ARG A 265 -42.73 -7.12 10.92
C ARG A 265 -43.70 -5.99 10.66
N LEU A 266 -43.64 -5.36 9.51
CA LEU A 266 -44.49 -4.23 9.12
C LEU A 266 -45.32 -4.52 7.83
N GLY A 267 -45.35 -5.79 7.38
CA GLY A 267 -46.23 -6.26 6.31
C GLY A 267 -47.17 -7.34 6.78
#